data_8077b8afa1438f54df76849d1e646951
#
_entry.id   8077b8afa1438f54df76849d1e646951
#
_cell.length_a   1.000
_cell.length_b   1.000
_cell.length_c   1.000
_cell.angle_alpha   90.00
_cell.angle_beta   90.00
_cell.angle_gamma   90.00
#
_symmetry.space_group_name_H-M   'P 1'
#
loop_
_entity.id
_entity.type
_entity.pdbx_description
1 polymer ?
#
loop_
_entity_poly.entity_id
_entity_poly.type
_entity_poly.pdbx_seq_one_letter_code
_entity_poly.pdbx_strand_id
1 'polypeptide(L)'
;ILMTLLFGGNYNDIPEEVMTSFSATGIIHILSVSGSHVALLFGFLYLLGRWLSLPRRLVILPAILLVLFYAVLSGLVPPVIRAAVMGILSVVGIFLDREKTTLNLLGAAVLGMLLWDPYYVYDVSFQLSVGASAGILLFYRPILHWMSPFRKLPKWVKEGIALSSAAQLLTIPIMLYDFHRFPVYFIFANLFVTPFLEWVIIAGLLAAVISLLCRPLMAGLLYTADYGVFASLRLNMLLSSAKGAQLVTGGLSLVETLFYYALLAMVYFRKRLSIRSRMAAGGILSLLSLAIAAAQLLPPSPRIICPDLGADRGILLVNDGRNILYYKASRISSHTAVWEWNSILAYEGVQEADVLILDLEDVEKPLPFDMGIPVKEIWVTGGDPKKLTPLLIKDTGARVRRPGRAGLALDDMRFATNGSSWRIAMGEKD
;
A
#
# COMPACT_ATOMS: atom_id res chain seq x y z
N ILE A 1 15.63 -8.30 -6.63
CA ILE A 1 14.97 -8.28 -5.30
C ILE A 1 15.96 -7.91 -4.20
N LEU A 2 17.11 -8.62 -4.02
CA LEU A 2 18.07 -8.30 -2.96
C LEU A 2 18.58 -6.85 -3.05
N MET A 3 18.97 -6.39 -4.24
CA MET A 3 19.40 -5.00 -4.46
C MET A 3 18.31 -3.99 -4.16
N THR A 4 17.08 -4.27 -4.56
CA THR A 4 15.93 -3.41 -4.27
C THR A 4 15.63 -3.36 -2.76
N LEU A 5 15.73 -4.48 -2.07
CA LEU A 5 15.58 -4.54 -0.60
C LEU A 5 16.66 -3.73 0.11
N LEU A 6 17.91 -3.74 -0.37
CA LEU A 6 19.02 -3.07 0.31
C LEU A 6 19.12 -1.57 0.02
N PHE A 7 18.87 -1.17 -1.22
CA PHE A 7 19.14 0.21 -1.67
C PHE A 7 17.91 0.96 -2.18
N GLY A 8 16.78 0.27 -2.33
CA GLY A 8 15.59 0.84 -2.99
C GLY A 8 15.81 1.00 -4.51
N GLY A 9 14.83 1.56 -5.20
CA GLY A 9 14.90 1.74 -6.66
C GLY A 9 14.76 0.43 -7.43
N ASN A 10 14.92 0.49 -8.75
CA ASN A 10 14.83 -0.66 -9.66
C ASN A 10 13.57 -1.53 -9.52
N TYR A 11 12.45 -0.89 -9.21
CA TYR A 11 11.16 -1.59 -9.14
C TYR A 11 10.77 -2.25 -10.46
N ASN A 12 11.28 -1.73 -11.59
CA ASN A 12 11.06 -2.28 -12.92
C ASN A 12 11.66 -3.68 -13.12
N ASP A 13 12.64 -4.06 -12.29
CA ASP A 13 13.28 -5.38 -12.34
C ASP A 13 12.56 -6.42 -11.48
N ILE A 14 11.53 -5.99 -10.72
CA ILE A 14 10.72 -6.92 -9.89
C ILE A 14 9.55 -7.41 -10.74
N PRO A 15 9.34 -8.74 -10.84
CA PRO A 15 8.16 -9.28 -11.51
C PRO A 15 6.86 -8.70 -10.93
N GLU A 16 5.92 -8.36 -11.79
CA GLU A 16 4.65 -7.76 -11.40
C GLU A 16 3.87 -8.63 -10.41
N GLU A 17 3.92 -9.96 -10.57
CA GLU A 17 3.33 -10.92 -9.63
C GLU A 17 3.87 -10.77 -8.19
N VAL A 18 5.15 -10.45 -8.06
CA VAL A 18 5.77 -10.21 -6.75
C VAL A 18 5.26 -8.91 -6.17
N MET A 19 5.25 -7.82 -6.96
CA MET A 19 4.76 -6.51 -6.52
C MET A 19 3.29 -6.60 -6.07
N THR A 20 2.44 -7.23 -6.86
CA THR A 20 1.02 -7.42 -6.56
C THR A 20 0.82 -8.28 -5.31
N SER A 21 1.61 -9.35 -5.12
CA SER A 21 1.53 -10.19 -3.94
C SER A 21 1.93 -9.46 -2.65
N PHE A 22 2.97 -8.60 -2.70
CA PHE A 22 3.40 -7.77 -1.57
C PHE A 22 2.41 -6.65 -1.25
N SER A 23 1.77 -6.08 -2.28
CA SER A 23 0.67 -5.14 -2.10
C SER A 23 -0.54 -5.82 -1.44
N ALA A 24 -0.89 -7.04 -1.90
CA ALA A 24 -2.03 -7.80 -1.39
C ALA A 24 -1.91 -8.14 0.10
N THR A 25 -0.70 -8.37 0.57
CA THR A 25 -0.42 -8.71 1.97
C THR A 25 -0.06 -7.49 2.83
N GLY A 26 0.07 -6.29 2.22
CA GLY A 26 0.34 -5.03 2.93
C GLY A 26 1.79 -4.83 3.36
N ILE A 27 2.72 -5.65 2.89
CA ILE A 27 4.14 -5.56 3.21
C ILE A 27 4.98 -4.94 2.09
N ILE A 28 4.35 -4.33 1.09
CA ILE A 28 5.03 -3.66 -0.03
C ILE A 28 6.04 -2.60 0.44
N HIS A 29 5.78 -1.96 1.59
CA HIS A 29 6.67 -0.97 2.18
C HIS A 29 8.06 -1.52 2.56
N ILE A 30 8.24 -2.85 2.65
CA ILE A 30 9.53 -3.49 2.94
C ILE A 30 10.39 -3.54 1.67
N LEU A 31 9.78 -3.60 0.47
CA LEU A 31 10.51 -3.52 -0.79
C LEU A 31 11.15 -2.14 -1.00
N SER A 32 10.62 -1.10 -0.36
CA SER A 32 11.26 0.21 -0.30
C SER A 32 12.17 0.32 0.91
N VAL A 33 13.20 1.16 0.81
CA VAL A 33 14.06 1.43 1.96
C VAL A 33 13.24 2.08 3.07
N SER A 34 13.30 1.49 4.26
CA SER A 34 12.49 1.89 5.40
C SER A 34 13.34 2.33 6.60
N GLY A 35 12.68 2.89 7.61
CA GLY A 35 13.35 3.26 8.86
C GLY A 35 14.00 2.09 9.60
N SER A 36 13.61 0.85 9.36
CA SER A 36 14.24 -0.33 9.94
C SER A 36 15.68 -0.51 9.45
N HIS A 37 15.97 -0.22 8.17
CA HIS A 37 17.32 -0.25 7.62
C HIS A 37 18.26 0.72 8.36
N VAL A 38 17.77 1.93 8.61
CA VAL A 38 18.53 2.94 9.39
C VAL A 38 18.78 2.47 10.82
N ALA A 39 17.75 1.88 11.46
CA ALA A 39 17.87 1.33 12.80
C ALA A 39 18.87 0.16 12.87
N LEU A 40 18.89 -0.71 11.85
CA LEU A 40 19.86 -1.81 11.73
C LEU A 40 21.28 -1.29 11.57
N LEU A 41 21.51 -0.26 10.75
CA LEU A 41 22.83 0.35 10.58
C LEU A 41 23.34 0.98 11.87
N PHE A 42 22.49 1.74 12.58
CA PHE A 42 22.83 2.27 13.90
C PHE A 42 23.14 1.16 14.90
N GLY A 43 22.30 0.13 14.95
CA GLY A 43 22.45 -1.03 15.84
C GLY A 43 23.76 -1.77 15.56
N PHE A 44 24.08 -2.00 14.30
CA PHE A 44 25.32 -2.66 13.88
C PHE A 44 26.55 -1.90 14.35
N LEU A 45 26.64 -0.59 14.09
CA LEU A 45 27.77 0.22 14.51
C LEU A 45 27.85 0.35 16.05
N TYR A 46 26.72 0.43 16.72
CA TYR A 46 26.70 0.44 18.18
C TYR A 46 27.24 -0.87 18.78
N LEU A 47 26.83 -2.01 18.23
CA LEU A 47 27.32 -3.33 18.67
C LEU A 47 28.79 -3.51 18.35
N LEU A 48 29.25 -3.09 17.17
CA LEU A 48 30.64 -3.14 16.75
C LEU A 48 31.52 -2.27 17.69
N GLY A 49 31.07 -1.04 17.97
CA GLY A 49 31.78 -0.15 18.91
C GLY A 49 31.86 -0.73 20.32
N ARG A 50 30.77 -1.37 20.77
CA ARG A 50 30.77 -2.08 22.07
C ARG A 50 31.71 -3.28 22.09
N TRP A 51 31.76 -4.06 21.03
CA TRP A 51 32.64 -5.21 20.89
C TRP A 51 34.13 -4.77 20.87
N LEU A 52 34.43 -3.65 20.20
CA LEU A 52 35.78 -3.05 20.16
C LEU A 52 36.10 -2.22 21.42
N SER A 53 35.18 -2.21 22.41
CA SER A 53 35.34 -1.40 23.64
C SER A 53 35.57 0.09 23.39
N LEU A 54 35.05 0.62 22.26
CA LEU A 54 35.22 2.02 21.91
C LEU A 54 34.32 2.93 22.76
N PRO A 55 34.81 4.11 23.17
CA PRO A 55 33.98 5.09 23.85
C PRO A 55 32.84 5.54 22.94
N ARG A 56 31.64 5.74 23.50
CA ARG A 56 30.42 6.08 22.75
C ARG A 56 30.61 7.25 21.78
N ARG A 57 31.43 8.24 22.15
CA ARG A 57 31.72 9.42 21.30
C ARG A 57 32.38 9.04 19.96
N LEU A 58 33.26 8.03 19.95
CA LEU A 58 33.92 7.56 18.73
C LEU A 58 33.04 6.72 17.83
N VAL A 59 31.92 6.17 18.34
CA VAL A 59 30.97 5.37 17.58
C VAL A 59 29.87 6.25 16.91
N ILE A 60 29.54 7.34 17.57
CA ILE A 60 28.42 8.19 17.18
C ILE A 60 28.64 8.90 15.83
N LEU A 61 29.81 9.54 15.66
CA LEU A 61 30.11 10.27 14.43
C LEU A 61 30.13 9.35 13.20
N PRO A 62 30.84 8.20 13.21
CA PRO A 62 30.74 7.23 12.12
C PRO A 62 29.31 6.73 11.88
N ALA A 63 28.48 6.54 12.92
CA ALA A 63 27.10 6.10 12.77
C ALA A 63 26.23 7.16 12.05
N ILE A 64 26.38 8.44 12.41
CA ILE A 64 25.71 9.54 11.74
C ILE A 64 26.13 9.61 10.27
N LEU A 65 27.45 9.57 9.99
CA LEU A 65 27.98 9.63 8.63
C LEU A 65 27.50 8.45 7.77
N LEU A 66 27.49 7.25 8.34
CA LEU A 66 26.99 6.05 7.64
C LEU A 66 25.49 6.18 7.30
N VAL A 67 24.69 6.67 8.23
CA VAL A 67 23.25 6.86 8.00
C VAL A 67 22.99 7.95 6.97
N LEU A 68 23.72 9.06 7.01
CA LEU A 68 23.62 10.11 5.99
C LEU A 68 24.05 9.59 4.62
N PHE A 69 25.15 8.86 4.54
CA PHE A 69 25.60 8.22 3.31
C PHE A 69 24.55 7.24 2.76
N TYR A 70 23.99 6.41 3.64
CA TYR A 70 22.93 5.47 3.26
C TYR A 70 21.65 6.20 2.80
N ALA A 71 21.28 7.31 3.43
CA ALA A 71 20.15 8.12 3.03
C ALA A 71 20.33 8.69 1.60
N VAL A 72 21.55 9.13 1.25
CA VAL A 72 21.85 9.57 -0.11
C VAL A 72 21.81 8.41 -1.09
N LEU A 73 22.38 7.25 -0.75
CA LEU A 73 22.34 6.05 -1.60
C LEU A 73 20.92 5.55 -1.86
N SER A 74 20.02 5.70 -0.89
CA SER A 74 18.61 5.30 -1.02
C SER A 74 17.73 6.32 -1.75
N GLY A 75 18.29 7.42 -2.27
CA GLY A 75 17.57 8.45 -3.00
C GLY A 75 16.79 9.41 -2.11
N LEU A 76 17.16 9.57 -0.84
CA LEU A 76 16.57 10.51 0.12
C LEU A 76 15.04 10.35 0.30
N VAL A 77 14.56 9.11 0.26
CA VAL A 77 13.13 8.85 0.44
C VAL A 77 12.64 9.25 1.85
N PRO A 78 11.39 9.79 1.98
CA PRO A 78 10.89 10.35 3.24
C PRO A 78 11.01 9.45 4.47
N PRO A 79 10.75 8.12 4.43
CA PRO A 79 10.94 7.24 5.58
C PRO A 79 12.38 7.17 6.09
N VAL A 80 13.36 7.22 5.19
CA VAL A 80 14.79 7.18 5.55
C VAL A 80 15.23 8.52 6.13
N ILE A 81 14.84 9.64 5.52
CA ILE A 81 15.12 10.99 6.04
C ILE A 81 14.56 11.11 7.46
N ARG A 82 13.29 10.73 7.69
CA ARG A 82 12.68 10.76 9.01
C ARG A 82 13.48 9.94 10.03
N ALA A 83 13.84 8.70 9.68
CA ALA A 83 14.60 7.83 10.58
C ALA A 83 16.01 8.37 10.87
N ALA A 84 16.67 8.95 9.87
CA ALA A 84 17.97 9.60 10.03
C ALA A 84 17.87 10.81 10.96
N VAL A 85 16.93 11.71 10.73
CA VAL A 85 16.69 12.90 11.57
C VAL A 85 16.36 12.49 13.01
N MET A 86 15.46 11.54 13.22
CA MET A 86 15.14 11.03 14.56
C MET A 86 16.35 10.39 15.24
N GLY A 87 17.15 9.61 14.50
CA GLY A 87 18.38 9.02 15.00
C GLY A 87 19.38 10.07 15.45
N ILE A 88 19.64 11.06 14.61
CA ILE A 88 20.56 12.18 14.91
C ILE A 88 20.06 12.97 16.11
N LEU A 89 18.80 13.37 16.15
CA LEU A 89 18.19 14.07 17.29
C LEU A 89 18.26 13.25 18.58
N SER A 90 18.09 11.92 18.50
CA SER A 90 18.24 11.04 19.66
C SER A 90 19.65 11.09 20.22
N VAL A 91 20.64 11.07 19.35
CA VAL A 91 22.06 11.16 19.72
C VAL A 91 22.39 12.51 20.34
N VAL A 92 22.00 13.60 19.68
CA VAL A 92 22.18 14.96 20.18
C VAL A 92 21.53 15.12 21.56
N GLY A 93 20.32 14.60 21.74
CA GLY A 93 19.63 14.61 23.03
C GLY A 93 20.39 13.88 24.15
N ILE A 94 21.14 12.78 23.83
CA ILE A 94 22.02 12.10 24.78
C ILE A 94 23.17 13.02 25.22
N PHE A 95 23.75 13.77 24.28
CA PHE A 95 24.83 14.69 24.60
C PHE A 95 24.42 15.88 25.47
N LEU A 96 23.15 16.32 25.29
CA LEU A 96 22.60 17.46 26.03
C LEU A 96 21.93 17.08 27.35
N ASP A 97 22.07 15.81 27.79
CA ASP A 97 21.42 15.25 28.98
C ASP A 97 19.92 15.59 29.10
N ARG A 98 19.24 15.71 27.93
CA ARG A 98 17.81 16.00 27.87
C ARG A 98 16.99 14.72 27.94
N GLU A 99 15.93 14.75 28.76
CA GLU A 99 14.91 13.67 28.73
C GLU A 99 14.29 13.53 27.34
N LYS A 100 14.18 12.29 26.87
CA LYS A 100 13.73 11.98 25.53
C LYS A 100 12.35 11.36 25.60
N THR A 101 11.37 12.08 25.13
CA THR A 101 10.13 11.45 24.69
C THR A 101 10.23 11.21 23.19
N THR A 102 10.13 9.95 22.79
CA THR A 102 10.23 9.56 21.36
C THR A 102 9.17 10.29 20.51
N LEU A 103 8.04 10.65 21.13
CA LEU A 103 7.00 11.43 20.46
C LEU A 103 7.48 12.85 20.12
N ASN A 104 8.24 13.50 21.02
CA ASN A 104 8.81 14.83 20.75
C ASN A 104 9.86 14.76 19.63
N LEU A 105 10.64 13.68 19.59
CA LEU A 105 11.60 13.44 18.49
C LEU A 105 10.90 13.26 17.14
N LEU A 106 9.79 12.51 17.13
CA LEU A 106 8.96 12.38 15.93
C LEU A 106 8.40 13.73 15.49
N GLY A 107 7.84 14.51 16.43
CA GLY A 107 7.32 15.85 16.15
C GLY A 107 8.39 16.79 15.60
N ALA A 108 9.59 16.80 16.20
CA ALA A 108 10.72 17.60 15.71
C ALA A 108 11.19 17.18 14.33
N ALA A 109 11.24 15.85 14.03
CA ALA A 109 11.58 15.35 12.71
C ALA A 109 10.55 15.77 11.65
N VAL A 110 9.26 15.61 11.96
CA VAL A 110 8.16 16.03 11.07
C VAL A 110 8.23 17.53 10.79
N LEU A 111 8.38 18.34 11.85
CA LEU A 111 8.51 19.80 11.69
C LEU A 111 9.72 20.18 10.84
N GLY A 112 10.89 19.56 11.09
CA GLY A 112 12.11 19.81 10.31
C GLY A 112 11.94 19.45 8.83
N MET A 113 11.30 18.32 8.54
CA MET A 113 11.03 17.91 7.16
C MET A 113 10.05 18.85 6.45
N LEU A 114 8.98 19.30 7.13
CA LEU A 114 8.00 20.22 6.56
C LEU A 114 8.54 21.67 6.41
N LEU A 115 9.50 22.07 7.24
CA LEU A 115 10.21 23.33 7.06
C LEU A 115 11.19 23.28 5.87
N TRP A 116 11.73 22.10 5.58
CA TRP A 116 12.60 21.89 4.43
C TRP A 116 11.79 21.86 3.13
N ASP A 117 10.72 21.07 3.10
CA ASP A 117 9.83 20.95 1.95
C ASP A 117 8.37 20.75 2.43
N PRO A 118 7.53 21.80 2.36
CA PRO A 118 6.13 21.72 2.77
C PRO A 118 5.30 20.70 1.96
N TYR A 119 5.73 20.36 0.73
CA TYR A 119 5.01 19.43 -0.12
C TYR A 119 5.07 17.98 0.37
N TYR A 120 5.94 17.66 1.33
CA TYR A 120 5.91 16.35 2.00
C TYR A 120 4.54 16.00 2.61
N VAL A 121 3.72 17.00 2.95
CA VAL A 121 2.33 16.76 3.43
C VAL A 121 1.52 15.93 2.43
N TYR A 122 1.75 16.10 1.14
CA TYR A 122 1.04 15.38 0.07
C TYR A 122 1.73 14.07 -0.33
N ASP A 123 2.92 13.80 0.16
CA ASP A 123 3.64 12.55 -0.11
C ASP A 123 3.09 11.41 0.75
N VAL A 124 2.54 10.39 0.07
CA VAL A 124 1.93 9.22 0.73
C VAL A 124 2.95 8.45 1.58
N SER A 125 4.22 8.36 1.13
CA SER A 125 5.28 7.69 1.88
C SER A 125 5.60 8.43 3.18
N PHE A 126 5.58 9.75 3.15
CA PHE A 126 5.71 10.58 4.36
C PHE A 126 4.53 10.36 5.30
N GLN A 127 3.29 10.46 4.81
CA GLN A 127 2.09 10.26 5.61
C GLN A 127 2.04 8.88 6.27
N LEU A 128 2.28 7.81 5.52
CA LEU A 128 2.32 6.45 6.02
C LEU A 128 3.43 6.24 7.06
N SER A 129 4.61 6.80 6.80
CA SER A 129 5.76 6.67 7.69
C SER A 129 5.55 7.38 9.03
N VAL A 130 5.00 8.61 8.98
CA VAL A 130 4.66 9.39 10.20
C VAL A 130 3.49 8.74 10.92
N GLY A 131 2.43 8.37 10.20
CA GLY A 131 1.25 7.68 10.75
C GLY A 131 1.61 6.37 11.45
N ALA A 132 2.39 5.50 10.80
CA ALA A 132 2.84 4.24 11.40
C ALA A 132 3.65 4.48 12.67
N SER A 133 4.59 5.43 12.65
CA SER A 133 5.42 5.75 13.81
C SER A 133 4.60 6.32 14.98
N ALA A 134 3.72 7.26 14.70
CA ALA A 134 2.81 7.82 15.70
C ALA A 134 1.87 6.73 16.25
N GLY A 135 1.35 5.87 15.37
CA GLY A 135 0.51 4.73 15.75
C GLY A 135 1.22 3.80 16.74
N ILE A 136 2.45 3.41 16.44
CA ILE A 136 3.27 2.57 17.34
C ILE A 136 3.48 3.27 18.69
N LEU A 137 3.88 4.55 18.69
CA LEU A 137 4.16 5.29 19.91
C LEU A 137 2.92 5.45 20.81
N LEU A 138 1.74 5.63 20.22
CA LEU A 138 0.50 5.86 20.95
C LEU A 138 -0.20 4.57 21.34
N PHE A 139 -0.25 3.57 20.46
CA PHE A 139 -1.15 2.43 20.61
C PHE A 139 -0.47 1.09 20.93
N TYR A 140 0.85 0.94 20.72
CA TYR A 140 1.54 -0.33 20.99
C TYR A 140 1.35 -0.83 22.42
N ARG A 141 1.64 0.02 23.44
CA ARG A 141 1.49 -0.35 24.84
C ARG A 141 0.03 -0.64 25.24
N PRO A 142 -0.96 0.19 24.87
CA PRO A 142 -2.37 -0.11 25.11
C PRO A 142 -2.82 -1.44 24.52
N ILE A 143 -2.45 -1.75 23.26
CA ILE A 143 -2.82 -3.00 22.60
C ILE A 143 -2.14 -4.19 23.29
N LEU A 144 -0.85 -4.08 23.58
CA LEU A 144 -0.11 -5.15 24.27
C LEU A 144 -0.71 -5.43 25.66
N HIS A 145 -1.12 -4.38 26.39
CA HIS A 145 -1.81 -4.53 27.67
C HIS A 145 -3.17 -5.21 27.50
N TRP A 146 -3.93 -4.88 26.48
CA TRP A 146 -5.19 -5.52 26.15
C TRP A 146 -5.02 -7.01 25.81
N MET A 147 -3.87 -7.40 25.28
CA MET A 147 -3.52 -8.80 25.00
C MET A 147 -3.00 -9.57 26.23
N SER A 148 -2.86 -8.94 27.37
CA SER A 148 -2.35 -9.59 28.62
C SER A 148 -3.14 -10.81 29.08
N PRO A 149 -4.48 -10.89 28.91
CA PRO A 149 -5.26 -12.08 29.32
C PRO A 149 -4.96 -13.33 28.47
N PHE A 150 -4.43 -13.17 27.26
CA PHE A 150 -4.12 -14.29 26.36
C PHE A 150 -2.80 -14.97 26.78
N ARG A 151 -2.77 -15.59 27.95
CA ARG A 151 -1.54 -16.18 28.54
C ARG A 151 -0.92 -17.29 27.71
N LYS A 152 -1.70 -18.01 26.90
CA LYS A 152 -1.23 -19.11 26.05
C LYS A 152 -0.43 -18.64 24.82
N LEU A 153 -0.60 -17.39 24.40
CA LEU A 153 0.15 -16.85 23.25
C LEU A 153 1.59 -16.52 23.63
N PRO A 154 2.59 -16.94 22.87
CA PRO A 154 3.98 -16.57 23.04
C PRO A 154 4.17 -15.04 23.05
N LYS A 155 5.17 -14.55 23.78
CA LYS A 155 5.42 -13.11 23.92
C LYS A 155 5.66 -12.44 22.57
N TRP A 156 6.49 -13.05 21.72
CA TRP A 156 6.81 -12.53 20.40
C TRP A 156 5.58 -12.39 19.49
N VAL A 157 4.61 -13.31 19.58
CA VAL A 157 3.34 -13.22 18.83
C VAL A 157 2.53 -12.01 19.29
N LYS A 158 2.40 -11.82 20.62
CA LYS A 158 1.66 -10.67 21.18
C LYS A 158 2.31 -9.34 20.78
N GLU A 159 3.63 -9.27 20.87
CA GLU A 159 4.40 -8.09 20.49
C GLU A 159 4.28 -7.80 18.99
N GLY A 160 4.36 -8.81 18.13
CA GLY A 160 4.20 -8.69 16.70
C GLY A 160 2.79 -8.23 16.30
N ILE A 161 1.75 -8.83 16.88
CA ILE A 161 0.35 -8.40 16.65
C ILE A 161 0.15 -6.96 17.14
N ALA A 162 0.64 -6.64 18.36
CA ALA A 162 0.49 -5.30 18.90
C ALA A 162 1.21 -4.24 18.08
N LEU A 163 2.41 -4.56 17.59
CA LEU A 163 3.21 -3.66 16.74
C LEU A 163 2.52 -3.42 15.40
N SER A 164 2.15 -4.48 14.70
CA SER A 164 1.48 -4.39 13.39
C SER A 164 0.14 -3.67 13.49
N SER A 165 -0.69 -4.00 14.48
CA SER A 165 -1.97 -3.34 14.68
C SER A 165 -1.82 -1.87 15.04
N ALA A 166 -0.84 -1.53 15.90
CA ALA A 166 -0.59 -0.15 16.31
C ALA A 166 -0.14 0.73 15.12
N ALA A 167 0.75 0.21 14.27
CA ALA A 167 1.17 0.90 13.05
C ALA A 167 -0.03 1.14 12.12
N GLN A 168 -0.85 0.11 11.94
CA GLN A 168 -1.96 0.13 11.00
C GLN A 168 -3.09 1.09 11.41
N LEU A 169 -3.35 1.27 12.72
CA LEU A 169 -4.45 2.11 13.19
C LEU A 169 -4.43 3.53 12.64
N LEU A 170 -3.28 4.17 12.52
CA LEU A 170 -3.20 5.52 11.94
C LEU A 170 -3.00 5.53 10.42
N THR A 171 -2.61 4.40 9.82
CA THR A 171 -2.37 4.33 8.38
C THR A 171 -3.59 3.82 7.59
N ILE A 172 -4.56 3.16 8.25
CA ILE A 172 -5.78 2.65 7.57
C ILE A 172 -6.46 3.70 6.70
N PRO A 173 -6.80 4.92 7.20
CA PRO A 173 -7.51 5.89 6.37
C PRO A 173 -6.69 6.34 5.17
N ILE A 174 -5.37 6.52 5.35
CA ILE A 174 -4.45 6.90 4.26
C ILE A 174 -4.43 5.79 3.21
N MET A 175 -4.29 4.52 3.63
CA MET A 175 -4.29 3.39 2.70
C MET A 175 -5.60 3.26 1.93
N LEU A 176 -6.74 3.45 2.60
CA LEU A 176 -8.05 3.37 1.96
C LEU A 176 -8.31 4.56 1.04
N TYR A 177 -7.77 5.74 1.35
CA TYR A 177 -7.91 6.94 0.53
C TYR A 177 -7.03 6.88 -0.73
N ASP A 178 -5.73 6.50 -0.59
CA ASP A 178 -4.78 6.53 -1.70
C ASP A 178 -4.75 5.23 -2.53
N PHE A 179 -4.89 4.07 -1.86
CA PHE A 179 -4.77 2.77 -2.53
C PHE A 179 -6.10 2.04 -2.72
N HIS A 180 -7.19 2.48 -2.07
CA HIS A 180 -8.52 1.88 -2.14
C HIS A 180 -8.57 0.39 -1.84
N ARG A 181 -7.56 -0.12 -1.15
CA ARG A 181 -7.36 -1.53 -0.81
C ARG A 181 -6.89 -1.66 0.62
N PHE A 182 -7.44 -2.63 1.32
CA PHE A 182 -7.01 -2.98 2.67
C PHE A 182 -6.51 -4.43 2.71
N PRO A 183 -5.23 -4.67 3.07
CA PRO A 183 -4.68 -6.00 3.19
C PRO A 183 -5.18 -6.68 4.46
N VAL A 184 -6.01 -7.70 4.35
CA VAL A 184 -6.60 -8.39 5.51
C VAL A 184 -5.56 -9.20 6.29
N TYR A 185 -4.61 -9.79 5.58
CA TYR A 185 -3.59 -10.66 6.17
C TYR A 185 -2.31 -9.93 6.61
N PHE A 186 -2.33 -8.59 6.74
CA PHE A 186 -1.14 -7.82 7.10
C PHE A 186 -0.48 -8.26 8.42
N ILE A 187 -1.26 -8.70 9.42
CA ILE A 187 -0.71 -9.20 10.69
C ILE A 187 0.09 -10.47 10.46
N PHE A 188 -0.46 -11.42 9.68
CA PHE A 188 0.23 -12.68 9.37
C PHE A 188 1.46 -12.44 8.50
N ALA A 189 1.37 -11.55 7.51
CA ALA A 189 2.50 -11.20 6.68
C ALA A 189 3.63 -10.54 7.51
N ASN A 190 3.30 -9.59 8.37
CA ASN A 190 4.29 -8.98 9.26
C ASN A 190 4.89 -9.97 10.27
N LEU A 191 4.12 -10.95 10.74
CA LEU A 191 4.58 -11.89 11.76
C LEU A 191 5.46 -12.99 11.17
N PHE A 192 5.15 -13.45 9.95
CA PHE A 192 5.79 -14.64 9.36
C PHE A 192 6.67 -14.33 8.15
N VAL A 193 6.34 -13.34 7.30
CA VAL A 193 7.14 -13.01 6.11
C VAL A 193 8.23 -11.98 6.45
N THR A 194 7.89 -10.93 7.18
CA THR A 194 8.81 -9.85 7.52
C THR A 194 10.12 -10.32 8.17
N PRO A 195 10.15 -11.28 9.12
CA PRO A 195 11.40 -11.75 9.72
C PRO A 195 12.39 -12.34 8.72
N PHE A 196 11.91 -13.02 7.67
CA PHE A 196 12.78 -13.53 6.61
C PHE A 196 13.37 -12.38 5.79
N LEU A 197 12.56 -11.37 5.47
CA LEU A 197 13.03 -10.19 4.73
C LEU A 197 14.03 -9.36 5.57
N GLU A 198 13.79 -9.18 6.87
CA GLU A 198 14.74 -8.53 7.77
C GLU A 198 16.06 -9.31 7.84
N TRP A 199 16.00 -10.65 7.90
CA TRP A 199 17.20 -11.48 7.83
C TRP A 199 17.96 -11.26 6.51
N VAL A 200 17.25 -11.22 5.38
CA VAL A 200 17.84 -10.93 4.05
C VAL A 200 18.58 -9.59 4.05
N ILE A 201 17.97 -8.56 4.62
CA ILE A 201 18.57 -7.23 4.73
C ILE A 201 19.84 -7.27 5.60
N ILE A 202 19.77 -7.90 6.76
CA ILE A 202 20.91 -8.04 7.68
C ILE A 202 22.04 -8.81 7.00
N ALA A 203 21.74 -9.97 6.41
CA ALA A 203 22.73 -10.81 5.74
C ALA A 203 23.37 -10.09 4.54
N GLY A 204 22.58 -9.35 3.77
CA GLY A 204 23.05 -8.56 2.63
C GLY A 204 23.98 -7.42 3.06
N LEU A 205 23.60 -6.65 4.08
CA LEU A 205 24.44 -5.57 4.63
C LEU A 205 25.74 -6.11 5.24
N LEU A 206 25.68 -7.23 5.99
CA LEU A 206 26.85 -7.89 6.51
C LEU A 206 27.74 -8.43 5.40
N ALA A 207 27.17 -9.05 4.37
CA ALA A 207 27.91 -9.55 3.21
C ALA A 207 28.67 -8.42 2.49
N ALA A 208 28.02 -7.24 2.35
CA ALA A 208 28.65 -6.06 1.75
C ALA A 208 29.91 -5.62 2.54
N VAL A 209 29.84 -5.59 3.87
CA VAL A 209 30.98 -5.24 4.73
C VAL A 209 32.05 -6.33 4.67
N ILE A 210 31.67 -7.61 4.79
CA ILE A 210 32.59 -8.75 4.84
C ILE A 210 33.23 -9.01 3.47
N SER A 211 32.64 -8.55 2.39
CA SER A 211 33.20 -8.69 1.02
C SER A 211 34.63 -8.15 0.90
N LEU A 212 34.98 -7.14 1.71
CA LEU A 212 36.30 -6.53 1.77
C LEU A 212 37.36 -7.40 2.48
N LEU A 213 36.90 -8.36 3.30
CA LEU A 213 37.78 -9.13 4.21
C LEU A 213 37.81 -10.61 3.84
N CYS A 214 36.71 -11.24 3.55
CA CYS A 214 36.60 -12.69 3.41
C CYS A 214 35.51 -13.12 2.39
N ARG A 215 35.93 -13.46 1.19
CA ARG A 215 35.00 -13.90 0.11
C ARG A 215 34.16 -15.14 0.44
N PRO A 216 34.74 -16.24 1.06
CA PRO A 216 33.93 -17.41 1.39
C PRO A 216 32.80 -17.12 2.38
N LEU A 217 33.08 -16.27 3.38
CA LEU A 217 32.08 -15.89 4.38
C LEU A 217 30.98 -15.00 3.77
N MET A 218 31.34 -14.08 2.88
CA MET A 218 30.39 -13.30 2.06
C MET A 218 29.48 -14.23 1.26
N ALA A 219 30.04 -15.22 0.55
CA ALA A 219 29.27 -16.16 -0.24
C ALA A 219 28.27 -16.98 0.62
N GLY A 220 28.69 -17.40 1.83
CA GLY A 220 27.82 -18.09 2.77
C GLY A 220 26.65 -17.21 3.23
N LEU A 221 26.90 -15.94 3.54
CA LEU A 221 25.84 -15.00 3.92
C LEU A 221 24.87 -14.73 2.78
N LEU A 222 25.36 -14.53 1.56
CA LEU A 222 24.51 -14.35 0.38
C LEU A 222 23.65 -15.57 0.08
N TYR A 223 24.20 -16.78 0.27
CA TYR A 223 23.44 -18.02 0.14
C TYR A 223 22.27 -18.11 1.14
N THR A 224 22.51 -17.72 2.41
CA THR A 224 21.43 -17.66 3.41
C THR A 224 20.41 -16.57 3.11
N ALA A 225 20.86 -15.44 2.56
CA ALA A 225 19.96 -14.36 2.11
C ALA A 225 19.08 -14.81 0.94
N ASP A 226 19.63 -15.53 -0.03
CA ASP A 226 18.88 -16.05 -1.18
C ASP A 226 17.79 -17.05 -0.72
N TYR A 227 18.14 -17.94 0.21
CA TYR A 227 17.14 -18.82 0.83
C TYR A 227 16.06 -18.04 1.58
N GLY A 228 16.42 -16.98 2.28
CA GLY A 228 15.47 -16.06 2.95
C GLY A 228 14.53 -15.38 1.96
N VAL A 229 15.03 -14.92 0.81
CA VAL A 229 14.20 -14.36 -0.29
C VAL A 229 13.23 -15.43 -0.79
N PHE A 230 13.72 -16.63 -1.09
CA PHE A 230 12.87 -17.73 -1.57
C PHE A 230 11.75 -18.06 -0.58
N ALA A 231 12.09 -18.22 0.70
CA ALA A 231 11.11 -18.54 1.75
C ALA A 231 10.07 -17.42 1.90
N SER A 232 10.51 -16.15 1.91
CA SER A 232 9.61 -15.01 2.02
C SER A 232 8.65 -14.90 0.84
N LEU A 233 9.15 -15.10 -0.40
CA LEU A 233 8.33 -15.07 -1.60
C LEU A 233 7.27 -16.20 -1.60
N ARG A 234 7.66 -17.42 -1.28
CA ARG A 234 6.74 -18.55 -1.21
C ARG A 234 5.65 -18.34 -0.19
N LEU A 235 6.02 -17.89 1.00
CA LEU A 235 5.07 -17.65 2.08
C LEU A 235 4.14 -16.47 1.74
N ASN A 236 4.68 -15.41 1.14
CA ASN A 236 3.89 -14.26 0.73
C ASN A 236 2.89 -14.62 -0.39
N MET A 237 3.31 -15.40 -1.39
CA MET A 237 2.42 -15.89 -2.45
C MET A 237 1.28 -16.75 -1.89
N LEU A 238 1.55 -17.61 -0.90
CA LEU A 238 0.51 -18.37 -0.21
C LEU A 238 -0.51 -17.48 0.50
N LEU A 239 -0.06 -16.43 1.17
CA LEU A 239 -0.95 -15.49 1.86
C LEU A 239 -1.75 -14.63 0.87
N SER A 240 -1.12 -14.17 -0.21
CA SER A 240 -1.76 -13.32 -1.22
C SER A 240 -2.79 -14.07 -2.08
N SER A 241 -2.61 -15.37 -2.29
CA SER A 241 -3.55 -16.21 -3.04
C SER A 241 -4.79 -16.63 -2.24
N ALA A 242 -4.80 -16.39 -0.93
CA ALA A 242 -5.95 -16.72 -0.08
C ALA A 242 -7.16 -15.85 -0.42
N LYS A 243 -8.36 -16.45 -0.43
CA LYS A 243 -9.60 -15.70 -0.70
C LYS A 243 -9.77 -14.56 0.29
N GLY A 244 -10.01 -13.35 -0.23
CA GLY A 244 -10.16 -12.16 0.60
C GLY A 244 -8.85 -11.60 1.15
N ALA A 245 -7.70 -11.85 0.52
CA ALA A 245 -6.41 -11.30 0.91
C ALA A 245 -6.42 -9.75 0.91
N GLN A 246 -7.15 -9.17 -0.02
CA GLN A 246 -7.41 -7.74 -0.10
C GLN A 246 -8.91 -7.47 -0.02
N LEU A 247 -9.27 -6.47 0.76
CA LEU A 247 -10.59 -5.87 0.73
C LEU A 247 -10.51 -4.63 -0.17
N VAL A 248 -11.14 -4.70 -1.33
CA VAL A 248 -11.29 -3.54 -2.21
C VAL A 248 -12.46 -2.73 -1.68
N THR A 249 -12.21 -1.48 -1.33
CA THR A 249 -13.23 -0.55 -0.83
C THR A 249 -13.26 0.64 -1.76
N GLY A 250 -14.45 1.22 -1.97
CA GLY A 250 -14.53 2.56 -2.56
C GLY A 250 -13.70 3.56 -1.74
N GLY A 251 -13.25 4.65 -2.36
CA GLY A 251 -12.46 5.67 -1.69
C GLY A 251 -13.19 6.22 -0.46
N LEU A 252 -12.48 6.35 0.66
CA LEU A 252 -13.04 7.01 1.84
C LEU A 252 -13.25 8.50 1.55
N SER A 253 -14.41 9.01 1.91
CA SER A 253 -14.65 10.45 1.92
C SER A 253 -13.86 11.13 3.04
N LEU A 254 -13.62 12.43 2.88
CA LEU A 254 -13.00 13.24 3.94
C LEU A 254 -13.78 13.15 5.26
N VAL A 255 -15.10 13.07 5.19
CA VAL A 255 -15.98 12.96 6.36
C VAL A 255 -15.75 11.65 7.10
N GLU A 256 -15.67 10.52 6.38
CA GLU A 256 -15.40 9.21 6.95
C GLU A 256 -13.99 9.13 7.56
N THR A 257 -13.01 9.73 6.89
CA THR A 257 -11.64 9.84 7.40
C THR A 257 -11.59 10.64 8.71
N LEU A 258 -12.22 11.81 8.76
CA LEU A 258 -12.30 12.63 9.97
C LEU A 258 -13.06 11.92 11.09
N PHE A 259 -14.14 11.22 10.76
CA PHE A 259 -14.90 10.41 11.70
C PHE A 259 -14.04 9.31 12.31
N TYR A 260 -13.27 8.59 11.50
CA TYR A 260 -12.37 7.55 11.98
C TYR A 260 -11.34 8.09 12.97
N TYR A 261 -10.68 9.20 12.65
CA TYR A 261 -9.67 9.79 13.54
C TYR A 261 -10.31 10.39 14.81
N ALA A 262 -11.52 10.93 14.72
CA ALA A 262 -12.26 11.42 15.89
C ALA A 262 -12.63 10.27 16.83
N LEU A 263 -13.09 9.13 16.28
CA LEU A 263 -13.37 7.91 17.05
C LEU A 263 -12.09 7.39 17.75
N LEU A 264 -10.99 7.34 17.00
CA LEU A 264 -9.70 6.88 17.54
C LEU A 264 -9.19 7.80 18.66
N ALA A 265 -9.30 9.11 18.48
CA ALA A 265 -8.95 10.10 19.49
C ALA A 265 -9.85 9.96 20.73
N MET A 266 -11.16 9.75 20.56
CA MET A 266 -12.08 9.52 21.69
C MET A 266 -11.69 8.27 22.48
N VAL A 267 -11.36 7.16 21.81
CA VAL A 267 -10.91 5.93 22.46
C VAL A 267 -9.60 6.15 23.20
N TYR A 268 -8.65 6.87 22.63
CA TYR A 268 -7.35 7.16 23.23
C TYR A 268 -7.48 8.06 24.47
N PHE A 269 -8.24 9.14 24.35
CA PHE A 269 -8.39 10.12 25.44
C PHE A 269 -9.51 9.77 26.44
N ARG A 270 -10.21 8.64 26.27
CA ARG A 270 -11.36 8.25 27.10
C ARG A 270 -11.15 8.37 28.60
N LYS A 271 -9.93 8.13 29.09
CA LYS A 271 -9.61 8.23 30.53
C LYS A 271 -9.41 9.67 31.00
N ARG A 272 -9.11 10.61 30.09
CA ARG A 272 -8.88 12.03 30.39
C ARG A 272 -10.14 12.89 30.21
N LEU A 273 -11.11 12.39 29.44
CA LEU A 273 -12.38 13.07 29.19
C LEU A 273 -13.36 12.88 30.35
N SER A 274 -14.07 13.95 30.71
CA SER A 274 -15.19 13.87 31.66
C SER A 274 -16.30 12.95 31.10
N ILE A 275 -17.16 12.45 31.98
CA ILE A 275 -18.27 11.60 31.55
C ILE A 275 -19.22 12.36 30.60
N ARG A 276 -19.46 13.64 30.88
CA ARG A 276 -20.30 14.51 30.01
C ARG A 276 -19.69 14.67 28.63
N SER A 277 -18.38 14.94 28.55
CA SER A 277 -17.67 15.06 27.25
C SER A 277 -17.66 13.74 26.47
N ARG A 278 -17.53 12.58 27.15
CA ARG A 278 -17.62 11.27 26.49
C ARG A 278 -19.00 10.99 25.93
N MET A 279 -20.07 11.32 26.68
CA MET A 279 -21.44 11.15 26.22
C MET A 279 -21.75 12.07 25.04
N ALA A 280 -21.34 13.34 25.11
CA ALA A 280 -21.52 14.30 24.01
C ALA A 280 -20.77 13.87 22.75
N ALA A 281 -19.48 13.51 22.87
CA ALA A 281 -18.69 13.03 21.74
C ALA A 281 -19.26 11.71 21.17
N GLY A 282 -19.67 10.77 22.04
CA GLY A 282 -20.32 9.54 21.62
C GLY A 282 -21.63 9.79 20.87
N GLY A 283 -22.45 10.72 21.35
CA GLY A 283 -23.69 11.12 20.66
C GLY A 283 -23.43 11.73 19.28
N ILE A 284 -22.48 12.64 19.18
CA ILE A 284 -22.08 13.24 17.88
C ILE A 284 -21.57 12.19 16.93
N LEU A 285 -20.68 11.30 17.38
CA LEU A 285 -20.15 10.21 16.55
C LEU A 285 -21.25 9.22 16.13
N SER A 286 -22.22 8.91 17.00
CA SER A 286 -23.35 8.04 16.64
C SER A 286 -24.26 8.69 15.58
N LEU A 287 -24.53 9.99 15.70
CA LEU A 287 -25.29 10.73 14.68
C LEU A 287 -24.56 10.77 13.34
N LEU A 288 -23.26 11.01 13.36
CA LEU A 288 -22.43 11.03 12.17
C LEU A 288 -22.35 9.65 11.50
N SER A 289 -22.22 8.56 12.28
CA SER A 289 -22.24 7.21 11.75
C SER A 289 -23.59 6.87 11.11
N LEU A 290 -24.69 7.32 11.71
CA LEU A 290 -26.02 7.14 11.13
C LEU A 290 -26.18 7.93 9.83
N ALA A 291 -25.67 9.15 9.77
CA ALA A 291 -25.69 9.98 8.57
C ALA A 291 -24.86 9.35 7.43
N ILE A 292 -23.66 8.84 7.74
CA ILE A 292 -22.82 8.11 6.77
C ILE A 292 -23.56 6.85 6.26
N ALA A 293 -24.12 6.05 7.17
CA ALA A 293 -24.87 4.85 6.81
C ALA A 293 -26.10 5.19 5.94
N ALA A 294 -26.82 6.25 6.27
CA ALA A 294 -27.95 6.72 5.46
C ALA A 294 -27.51 7.18 4.07
N ALA A 295 -26.37 7.88 3.97
CA ALA A 295 -25.81 8.29 2.68
C ALA A 295 -25.40 7.09 1.80
N GLN A 296 -24.89 6.01 2.40
CA GLN A 296 -24.51 4.78 1.70
C GLN A 296 -25.73 3.95 1.24
N LEU A 297 -26.90 4.13 1.89
CA LEU A 297 -28.14 3.47 1.48
C LEU A 297 -28.81 4.17 0.29
N LEU A 298 -28.41 5.40 -0.04
CA LEU A 298 -28.89 6.07 -1.24
C LEU A 298 -28.28 5.38 -2.48
N PRO A 299 -29.09 5.08 -3.51
CA PRO A 299 -28.57 4.52 -4.73
C PRO A 299 -27.53 5.48 -5.32
N PRO A 300 -26.37 4.97 -5.76
CA PRO A 300 -25.36 5.81 -6.38
C PRO A 300 -25.96 6.52 -7.59
N SER A 301 -25.80 7.84 -7.66
CA SER A 301 -26.21 8.58 -8.84
C SER A 301 -25.48 8.05 -10.06
N PRO A 302 -26.12 7.97 -11.24
CA PRO A 302 -25.44 7.58 -12.47
C PRO A 302 -24.21 8.45 -12.70
N ARG A 303 -23.06 7.82 -12.93
CA ARG A 303 -21.79 8.52 -13.12
C ARG A 303 -21.12 8.02 -14.39
N ILE A 304 -20.60 8.96 -15.16
CA ILE A 304 -19.73 8.68 -16.30
C ILE A 304 -18.36 9.23 -15.97
N ILE A 305 -17.36 8.36 -15.95
CA ILE A 305 -16.00 8.71 -15.60
C ILE A 305 -15.15 8.45 -16.83
N CYS A 306 -14.44 9.49 -17.27
CA CYS A 306 -13.52 9.42 -18.42
C CYS A 306 -12.11 9.66 -17.89
N PRO A 307 -11.39 8.60 -17.47
CA PRO A 307 -10.04 8.73 -16.96
C PRO A 307 -9.06 9.15 -18.05
N ASP A 308 -8.03 9.89 -17.65
CA ASP A 308 -6.88 10.17 -18.50
C ASP A 308 -5.91 8.98 -18.41
N LEU A 309 -5.90 8.13 -19.41
CA LEU A 309 -5.05 6.95 -19.51
C LEU A 309 -3.86 7.19 -20.49
N GLY A 310 -3.51 8.45 -20.71
CA GLY A 310 -2.47 8.83 -21.65
C GLY A 310 -2.86 8.57 -23.11
N ALA A 311 -2.21 7.60 -23.76
CA ALA A 311 -2.52 7.25 -25.15
C ALA A 311 -3.77 6.38 -25.31
N ASP A 312 -4.17 5.69 -24.24
CA ASP A 312 -5.38 4.85 -24.20
C ASP A 312 -6.60 5.68 -23.81
N ARG A 313 -7.79 5.18 -24.08
CA ARG A 313 -9.04 5.84 -23.69
C ARG A 313 -9.93 4.88 -22.92
N GLY A 314 -10.46 5.35 -21.81
CA GLY A 314 -11.37 4.61 -20.98
C GLY A 314 -12.65 5.40 -20.67
N ILE A 315 -13.75 4.71 -20.52
CA ILE A 315 -15.01 5.24 -20.00
C ILE A 315 -15.57 4.21 -19.02
N LEU A 316 -15.82 4.64 -17.81
CA LEU A 316 -16.53 3.86 -16.82
C LEU A 316 -17.93 4.47 -16.63
N LEU A 317 -18.94 3.67 -16.83
CA LEU A 317 -20.32 4.02 -16.56
C LEU A 317 -20.79 3.18 -15.38
N VAL A 318 -21.13 3.86 -14.30
CA VAL A 318 -21.74 3.27 -13.10
C VAL A 318 -23.19 3.73 -13.06
N ASN A 319 -24.13 2.80 -13.16
CA ASN A 319 -25.55 3.12 -13.11
C ASN A 319 -26.33 2.00 -12.41
N ASP A 320 -27.02 2.34 -11.32
CA ASP A 320 -27.96 1.48 -10.60
C ASP A 320 -27.41 0.07 -10.28
N GLY A 321 -26.16 0.02 -9.83
CA GLY A 321 -25.46 -1.24 -9.50
C GLY A 321 -24.89 -2.00 -10.70
N ARG A 322 -24.94 -1.41 -11.90
CA ARG A 322 -24.32 -1.95 -13.11
C ARG A 322 -23.07 -1.17 -13.47
N ASN A 323 -22.03 -1.90 -13.83
CA ASN A 323 -20.74 -1.35 -14.18
C ASN A 323 -20.40 -1.74 -15.62
N ILE A 324 -20.36 -0.73 -16.49
CA ILE A 324 -20.02 -0.92 -17.90
C ILE A 324 -18.71 -0.17 -18.16
N LEU A 325 -17.75 -0.92 -18.67
CA LEU A 325 -16.43 -0.42 -18.99
C LEU A 325 -16.24 -0.39 -20.49
N TYR A 326 -15.74 0.73 -21.00
CA TYR A 326 -15.24 0.84 -22.37
C TYR A 326 -13.76 1.13 -22.29
N TYR A 327 -12.96 0.39 -23.04
CA TYR A 327 -11.52 0.59 -23.14
C TYR A 327 -11.08 0.51 -24.59
N LYS A 328 -10.44 1.58 -25.06
CA LYS A 328 -9.78 1.64 -26.35
C LYS A 328 -8.27 1.65 -26.15
N ALA A 329 -7.62 0.56 -26.53
CA ALA A 329 -6.19 0.42 -26.44
C ALA A 329 -5.52 1.12 -27.64
N SER A 330 -4.43 1.84 -27.37
CA SER A 330 -3.56 2.40 -28.38
C SER A 330 -2.53 1.36 -28.87
N ARG A 331 -1.79 1.72 -29.96
CA ARG A 331 -0.66 0.89 -30.45
C ARG A 331 0.42 0.65 -29.40
N ILE A 332 0.55 1.58 -28.43
CA ILE A 332 1.59 1.62 -27.39
C ILE A 332 0.92 1.38 -26.01
N SER A 333 -0.16 0.61 -25.97
CA SER A 333 -0.79 0.32 -24.68
C SER A 333 0.24 -0.26 -23.70
N SER A 334 0.38 0.40 -22.54
CA SER A 334 1.37 0.07 -21.53
C SER A 334 0.71 -0.60 -20.33
N HIS A 335 1.47 -1.42 -19.61
CA HIS A 335 1.05 -1.94 -18.30
C HIS A 335 0.63 -0.82 -17.33
N THR A 336 1.18 0.38 -17.48
CA THR A 336 0.85 1.56 -16.69
C THR A 336 -0.61 1.97 -16.86
N ALA A 337 -1.13 2.00 -18.09
CA ALA A 337 -2.52 2.38 -18.37
C ALA A 337 -3.52 1.38 -17.73
N VAL A 338 -3.21 0.08 -17.76
CA VAL A 338 -4.01 -0.95 -17.10
C VAL A 338 -3.97 -0.79 -15.60
N TRP A 339 -2.80 -0.47 -15.04
CA TRP A 339 -2.65 -0.24 -13.59
C TRP A 339 -3.43 1.00 -13.13
N GLU A 340 -3.36 2.09 -13.89
CA GLU A 340 -4.14 3.30 -13.63
C GLU A 340 -5.64 3.02 -13.69
N TRP A 341 -6.07 2.24 -14.69
CA TRP A 341 -7.45 1.80 -14.82
C TRP A 341 -7.93 1.00 -13.61
N ASN A 342 -7.14 0.03 -13.17
CA ASN A 342 -7.44 -0.78 -11.98
C ASN A 342 -7.52 0.07 -10.69
N SER A 343 -6.73 1.12 -10.61
CA SER A 343 -6.76 2.08 -9.49
C SER A 343 -8.06 2.87 -9.48
N ILE A 344 -8.54 3.29 -10.66
CA ILE A 344 -9.82 4.01 -10.82
C ILE A 344 -11.01 3.11 -10.47
N LEU A 345 -11.00 1.85 -10.95
CA LEU A 345 -12.03 0.88 -10.60
C LEU A 345 -12.10 0.64 -9.09
N ALA A 346 -10.94 0.54 -8.45
CA ALA A 346 -10.86 0.41 -7.00
C ALA A 346 -11.39 1.67 -6.29
N TYR A 347 -11.06 2.88 -6.79
CA TYR A 347 -11.56 4.15 -6.26
C TYR A 347 -13.08 4.23 -6.30
N GLU A 348 -13.69 3.85 -7.41
CA GLU A 348 -15.15 3.85 -7.59
C GLU A 348 -15.84 2.65 -6.91
N GLY A 349 -15.08 1.77 -6.27
CA GLY A 349 -15.60 0.59 -5.57
C GLY A 349 -16.15 -0.49 -6.50
N VAL A 350 -15.75 -0.49 -7.77
CA VAL A 350 -16.18 -1.46 -8.77
C VAL A 350 -15.48 -2.79 -8.52
N GLN A 351 -16.22 -3.77 -8.02
CA GLN A 351 -15.69 -5.11 -7.72
C GLN A 351 -15.95 -6.11 -8.85
N GLU A 352 -16.91 -5.84 -9.72
CA GLU A 352 -17.30 -6.67 -10.83
C GLU A 352 -17.79 -5.78 -11.98
N ALA A 353 -17.46 -6.14 -13.22
CA ALA A 353 -17.97 -5.49 -14.42
C ALA A 353 -19.04 -6.35 -15.09
N ASP A 354 -20.18 -5.77 -15.40
CA ASP A 354 -21.23 -6.48 -16.14
C ASP A 354 -20.84 -6.62 -17.61
N VAL A 355 -20.31 -5.56 -18.19
CA VAL A 355 -19.85 -5.54 -19.59
C VAL A 355 -18.52 -4.80 -19.70
N LEU A 356 -17.57 -5.41 -20.39
CA LEU A 356 -16.34 -4.78 -20.82
C LEU A 356 -16.35 -4.65 -22.35
N ILE A 357 -16.39 -3.45 -22.85
CA ILE A 357 -16.32 -3.15 -24.29
C ILE A 357 -14.86 -2.84 -24.64
N LEU A 358 -14.22 -3.69 -25.42
CA LEU A 358 -12.84 -3.55 -25.86
C LEU A 358 -12.79 -3.13 -27.32
N ASP A 359 -12.18 -1.98 -27.59
CA ASP A 359 -11.83 -1.53 -28.94
C ASP A 359 -10.38 -1.87 -29.24
N LEU A 360 -10.19 -2.83 -30.15
CA LEU A 360 -8.88 -3.38 -30.52
C LEU A 360 -8.43 -2.93 -31.92
N GLU A 361 -9.05 -1.89 -32.50
CA GLU A 361 -8.80 -1.46 -33.87
C GLU A 361 -7.31 -1.12 -34.12
N ASP A 362 -6.69 -0.44 -33.15
CA ASP A 362 -5.31 0.05 -33.24
C ASP A 362 -4.26 -0.90 -32.66
N VAL A 363 -4.65 -2.06 -32.14
CA VAL A 363 -3.75 -2.97 -31.41
C VAL A 363 -2.97 -3.87 -32.36
N GLU A 364 -1.64 -3.81 -32.31
CA GLU A 364 -0.75 -4.68 -33.12
C GLU A 364 -0.33 -5.97 -32.40
N LYS A 365 -0.13 -5.93 -31.06
CA LYS A 365 0.31 -7.06 -30.24
C LYS A 365 -0.79 -7.51 -29.28
N PRO A 366 -0.81 -8.79 -28.85
CA PRO A 366 -1.73 -9.23 -27.81
C PRO A 366 -1.57 -8.36 -26.57
N LEU A 367 -2.67 -7.82 -26.05
CA LEU A 367 -2.67 -7.03 -24.82
C LEU A 367 -2.46 -7.96 -23.63
N PRO A 368 -1.50 -7.71 -22.76
CA PRO A 368 -1.41 -8.35 -21.47
C PRO A 368 -2.49 -7.72 -20.56
N PHE A 369 -3.72 -8.15 -20.71
CA PHE A 369 -4.85 -7.54 -20.03
C PHE A 369 -5.27 -8.38 -18.84
N ASP A 370 -4.98 -7.89 -17.63
CA ASP A 370 -5.61 -8.34 -16.41
C ASP A 370 -6.32 -7.13 -15.79
N MET A 371 -7.65 -7.13 -15.84
CA MET A 371 -8.47 -6.07 -15.25
C MET A 371 -8.51 -6.15 -13.72
N GLY A 372 -7.97 -7.19 -13.10
CA GLY A 372 -8.00 -7.38 -11.66
C GLY A 372 -9.41 -7.50 -11.04
N ILE A 373 -10.45 -7.47 -11.86
CA ILE A 373 -11.85 -7.66 -11.48
C ILE A 373 -12.55 -8.67 -12.41
N PRO A 374 -13.51 -9.47 -11.91
CA PRO A 374 -14.29 -10.37 -12.74
C PRO A 374 -15.19 -9.58 -13.71
N VAL A 375 -15.32 -10.09 -14.93
CA VAL A 375 -16.15 -9.51 -15.99
C VAL A 375 -17.16 -10.56 -16.45
N LYS A 376 -18.45 -10.22 -16.53
CA LYS A 376 -19.49 -11.16 -16.98
C LYS A 376 -19.51 -11.33 -18.50
N GLU A 377 -19.47 -10.21 -19.23
CA GLU A 377 -19.49 -10.21 -20.69
C GLU A 377 -18.40 -9.31 -21.26
N ILE A 378 -17.71 -9.78 -22.30
CA ILE A 378 -16.72 -9.01 -23.05
C ILE A 378 -17.25 -8.78 -24.47
N TRP A 379 -17.34 -7.53 -24.86
CA TRP A 379 -17.74 -7.13 -26.21
C TRP A 379 -16.54 -6.58 -26.95
N VAL A 380 -16.14 -7.23 -28.04
CA VAL A 380 -15.00 -6.82 -28.84
C VAL A 380 -15.48 -6.02 -30.04
N THR A 381 -15.04 -4.77 -30.14
CA THR A 381 -15.34 -3.86 -31.25
C THR A 381 -14.03 -3.49 -31.93
N GLY A 382 -13.98 -3.60 -33.23
CA GLY A 382 -12.73 -3.42 -33.99
C GLY A 382 -11.71 -4.54 -33.76
N GLY A 383 -10.83 -4.76 -34.71
CA GLY A 383 -9.71 -5.73 -34.60
C GLY A 383 -10.11 -7.21 -34.55
N ASP A 384 -9.13 -8.06 -34.28
CA ASP A 384 -9.29 -9.52 -34.21
C ASP A 384 -9.35 -9.99 -32.73
N PRO A 385 -10.41 -10.69 -32.29
CA PRO A 385 -10.53 -11.26 -30.96
C PRO A 385 -9.41 -12.22 -30.58
N LYS A 386 -8.70 -12.80 -31.57
CA LYS A 386 -7.54 -13.64 -31.33
C LYS A 386 -6.35 -12.89 -30.71
N LYS A 387 -6.37 -11.56 -30.74
CA LYS A 387 -5.41 -10.70 -30.04
C LYS A 387 -5.68 -10.58 -28.53
N LEU A 388 -6.83 -11.05 -28.07
CA LEU A 388 -7.09 -11.23 -26.63
C LEU A 388 -6.25 -12.38 -26.13
N THR A 389 -5.47 -12.16 -25.10
CA THR A 389 -4.72 -13.25 -24.45
C THR A 389 -5.66 -14.31 -23.90
N PRO A 390 -5.32 -15.61 -24.02
CA PRO A 390 -6.10 -16.69 -23.42
C PRO A 390 -6.36 -16.52 -21.91
N LEU A 391 -5.51 -15.80 -21.20
CA LEU A 391 -5.63 -15.45 -19.77
C LEU A 391 -6.94 -14.71 -19.47
N LEU A 392 -7.32 -13.73 -20.29
CA LEU A 392 -8.51 -12.91 -20.06
C LEU A 392 -9.81 -13.71 -20.15
N ILE A 393 -9.83 -14.74 -21.02
CA ILE A 393 -11.01 -15.57 -21.24
C ILE A 393 -11.05 -16.73 -20.23
N LYS A 394 -9.90 -17.22 -19.81
CA LYS A 394 -9.79 -18.42 -18.96
C LYS A 394 -10.08 -18.13 -17.49
N ASP A 395 -9.66 -16.98 -16.99
CA ASP A 395 -9.80 -16.65 -15.55
C ASP A 395 -11.16 -15.99 -15.21
N THR A 396 -11.81 -15.34 -16.17
CA THR A 396 -13.10 -14.66 -15.91
C THR A 396 -14.33 -15.51 -16.22
N GLY A 397 -14.22 -16.56 -17.04
CA GLY A 397 -15.37 -17.30 -17.53
C GLY A 397 -16.33 -16.44 -18.38
N ALA A 398 -15.89 -15.26 -18.78
CA ALA A 398 -16.71 -14.25 -19.46
C ALA A 398 -17.19 -14.72 -20.84
N ARG A 399 -18.40 -14.33 -21.21
CA ARG A 399 -18.93 -14.59 -22.55
C ARG A 399 -18.43 -13.51 -23.52
N VAL A 400 -17.68 -13.92 -24.53
CA VAL A 400 -17.18 -12.99 -25.57
C VAL A 400 -18.23 -12.87 -26.67
N ARG A 401 -18.64 -11.63 -26.96
CA ARG A 401 -19.61 -11.31 -28.04
C ARG A 401 -19.05 -10.27 -29.00
N ARG A 402 -19.48 -10.33 -30.26
CA ARG A 402 -19.27 -9.25 -31.24
C ARG A 402 -20.57 -8.50 -31.41
N PRO A 403 -20.62 -7.19 -31.17
CA PRO A 403 -21.79 -6.39 -31.47
C PRO A 403 -22.07 -6.36 -32.96
N GLY A 404 -23.30 -6.57 -33.36
CA GLY A 404 -23.77 -6.36 -34.72
C GLY A 404 -23.84 -4.85 -35.04
N ARG A 405 -24.00 -4.49 -36.35
CA ARG A 405 -24.16 -3.09 -36.80
C ARG A 405 -25.37 -2.34 -36.22
N ALA A 406 -26.35 -3.05 -35.67
CA ALA A 406 -27.56 -2.46 -35.10
C ALA A 406 -27.42 -1.99 -33.65
N GLY A 407 -26.26 -2.16 -33.02
CA GLY A 407 -26.08 -1.84 -31.62
C GLY A 407 -26.50 -2.97 -30.69
N LEU A 408 -26.31 -2.75 -29.40
CA LEU A 408 -26.66 -3.68 -28.32
C LEU A 408 -27.55 -2.95 -27.30
N ALA A 409 -28.54 -3.63 -26.81
CA ALA A 409 -29.37 -3.15 -25.71
C ALA A 409 -29.06 -3.98 -24.45
N LEU A 410 -28.85 -3.32 -23.34
CA LEU A 410 -28.77 -3.90 -22.02
C LEU A 410 -29.88 -3.25 -21.21
N ASP A 411 -30.98 -3.93 -21.09
CA ASP A 411 -32.24 -3.40 -20.50
C ASP A 411 -32.56 -1.97 -20.98
N ASP A 412 -32.46 -0.96 -20.10
CA ASP A 412 -32.79 0.44 -20.42
C ASP A 412 -31.67 1.21 -21.14
N MET A 413 -30.53 0.57 -21.42
CA MET A 413 -29.42 1.20 -22.12
C MET A 413 -29.29 0.67 -23.54
N ARG A 414 -29.23 1.58 -24.50
CA ARG A 414 -28.98 1.27 -25.91
C ARG A 414 -27.64 1.77 -26.31
N PHE A 415 -26.81 0.87 -26.79
CA PHE A 415 -25.49 1.15 -27.30
C PHE A 415 -25.54 1.09 -28.83
N ALA A 416 -25.32 2.21 -29.49
CA ALA A 416 -25.24 2.28 -30.93
C ALA A 416 -23.84 2.67 -31.37
N THR A 417 -23.31 2.00 -32.38
CA THR A 417 -22.00 2.34 -32.96
C THR A 417 -22.15 2.60 -34.46
N ASN A 418 -21.47 3.63 -34.95
CA ASN A 418 -21.32 3.89 -36.38
C ASN A 418 -19.96 3.40 -36.91
N GLY A 419 -19.21 2.59 -36.14
CA GLY A 419 -17.88 2.10 -36.45
C GLY A 419 -16.74 2.99 -35.96
N SER A 420 -16.96 4.27 -35.73
CA SER A 420 -15.96 5.23 -35.24
C SER A 420 -16.34 5.91 -33.94
N SER A 421 -17.58 5.83 -33.51
CA SER A 421 -18.06 6.42 -32.27
C SER A 421 -19.19 5.58 -31.66
N TRP A 422 -19.31 5.65 -30.34
CA TRP A 422 -20.38 5.02 -29.58
C TRP A 422 -21.38 6.08 -29.11
N ARG A 423 -22.67 5.76 -29.20
CA ARG A 423 -23.72 6.52 -28.56
C ARG A 423 -24.37 5.63 -27.48
N ILE A 424 -24.45 6.16 -26.29
CA ILE A 424 -25.12 5.53 -25.16
C ILE A 424 -26.39 6.32 -24.95
N ALA A 425 -27.54 5.69 -25.11
CA ALA A 425 -28.84 6.27 -24.79
C ALA A 425 -29.39 5.51 -23.57
N MET A 426 -29.66 6.23 -22.48
CA MET A 426 -30.36 5.70 -21.33
C MET A 426 -31.88 5.88 -21.59
N GLY A 427 -32.64 4.81 -21.42
CA GLY A 427 -34.09 4.90 -21.43
C GLY A 427 -34.60 5.71 -20.26
N GLU A 428 -35.53 6.63 -20.47
CA GLU A 428 -36.26 7.22 -19.37
C GLU A 428 -37.06 6.09 -18.69
N LYS A 429 -36.99 6.01 -17.38
CA LYS A 429 -37.90 5.19 -16.59
C LYS A 429 -39.26 5.92 -16.67
N ASP A 430 -40.26 5.32 -17.36
CA ASP A 430 -41.66 5.69 -17.23
C ASP A 430 -42.15 5.52 -15.80
#